data_9d80ad0bdd7917fa2173c97295d39609
#
_entry.id   9d80ad0bdd7917fa2173c97295d39609
#
_cell.length_a   1.000
_cell.length_b   1.000
_cell.length_c   1.000
_cell.angle_alpha   90.00
_cell.angle_beta   90.00
_cell.angle_gamma   90.00
#
_symmetry.space_group_name_H-M   'P 1'
#
loop_
_entity.id
_entity.type
_entity.pdbx_description
1 polymer ?
#
loop_
_entity_poly.entity_id
_entity_poly.type
_entity_poly.pdbx_seq_one_letter_code
_entity_poly.pdbx_strand_id
1 'polypeptide(L)'
;MLLTYNIPPDGQENYMRFVLNEFIPTLQSIGLANVGVWHTAWGAYPIRLLVFIAENASGMTHAVESDAFAQAEAKLKTLVSEYSRRIVPFDPGFQF
;
A
#
# COMPACT_ATOMS: atom_id res chain seq x y z
N MET A 1 4.52 -4.47 5.52
CA MET A 1 3.80 -4.79 4.27
C MET A 1 4.23 -3.84 3.18
N LEU A 2 4.59 -4.41 2.06
CA LEU A 2 5.05 -3.67 0.90
C LEU A 2 4.04 -3.81 -0.23
N LEU A 3 3.57 -2.68 -0.75
CA LEU A 3 2.68 -2.66 -1.91
C LEU A 3 3.40 -2.00 -3.07
N THR A 4 3.49 -2.71 -4.19
CA THR A 4 4.08 -2.17 -5.42
C THR A 4 3.08 -2.25 -6.56
N TYR A 5 3.06 -1.23 -7.39
CA TYR A 5 2.15 -1.19 -8.52
C TYR A 5 2.52 -0.06 -9.49
N ASN A 6 1.93 -0.10 -10.68
CA ASN A 6 2.05 0.94 -11.68
C ASN A 6 0.76 1.76 -11.69
N ILE A 7 0.89 3.06 -11.90
CA ILE A 7 -0.25 3.97 -11.98
C ILE A 7 -0.46 4.35 -13.45
N PRO A 8 -1.63 4.03 -14.04
CA PRO A 8 -1.90 4.44 -15.42
C PRO A 8 -1.86 5.97 -15.55
N PRO A 9 -1.29 6.52 -16.65
CA PRO A 9 -1.14 7.97 -16.79
C PRO A 9 -2.46 8.74 -16.74
N ASP A 10 -3.54 8.17 -17.25
CA ASP A 10 -4.84 8.82 -17.31
C ASP A 10 -5.68 8.63 -16.04
N GLY A 11 -5.18 7.85 -15.07
CA GLY A 11 -5.88 7.60 -13.81
C GLY A 11 -5.23 8.22 -12.60
N GLN A 12 -4.19 9.06 -12.77
CA GLN A 12 -3.39 9.53 -11.64
C GLN A 12 -4.18 10.38 -10.66
N GLU A 13 -5.06 11.24 -11.14
CA GLU A 13 -5.83 12.10 -10.26
C GLU A 13 -6.80 11.30 -9.39
N ASN A 14 -7.52 10.35 -9.97
CA ASN A 14 -8.42 9.47 -9.22
C ASN A 14 -7.65 8.62 -8.22
N TYR A 15 -6.50 8.11 -8.63
CA TYR A 15 -5.63 7.33 -7.77
C TYR A 15 -5.18 8.14 -6.55
N MET A 16 -4.65 9.34 -6.77
CA MET A 16 -4.15 10.18 -5.69
C MET A 16 -5.25 10.55 -4.70
N ARG A 17 -6.43 10.88 -5.22
CA ARG A 17 -7.58 11.21 -4.38
C ARG A 17 -7.97 10.02 -3.51
N PHE A 18 -8.04 8.83 -4.10
CA PHE A 18 -8.38 7.63 -3.36
C PHE A 18 -7.34 7.30 -2.29
N VAL A 19 -6.06 7.30 -2.66
CA VAL A 19 -5.01 6.88 -1.72
C VAL A 19 -4.92 7.83 -0.54
N LEU A 20 -4.96 9.14 -0.79
CA LEU A 20 -4.79 10.13 0.28
C LEU A 20 -6.03 10.25 1.16
N ASN A 21 -7.23 10.11 0.59
CA ASN A 21 -8.47 10.39 1.32
C ASN A 21 -9.16 9.14 1.85
N GLU A 22 -8.86 7.97 1.30
CA GLU A 22 -9.53 6.73 1.70
C GLU A 22 -8.57 5.61 2.06
N PHE A 23 -7.62 5.29 1.19
CA PHE A 23 -6.79 4.09 1.36
C PHE A 23 -5.89 4.18 2.60
N ILE A 24 -5.06 5.22 2.66
CA ILE A 24 -4.14 5.40 3.78
C ILE A 24 -4.90 5.57 5.10
N PRO A 25 -5.94 6.44 5.16
CA PRO A 25 -6.72 6.55 6.40
C PRO A 25 -7.38 5.24 6.83
N THR A 26 -7.90 4.46 5.88
CA THR A 26 -8.51 3.16 6.21
C THR A 26 -7.48 2.21 6.82
N LEU A 27 -6.29 2.12 6.21
CA LEU A 27 -5.25 1.25 6.75
C LEU A 27 -4.76 1.73 8.11
N GLN A 28 -4.68 3.03 8.32
CA GLN A 28 -4.34 3.57 9.64
C GLN A 28 -5.38 3.19 10.70
N SER A 29 -6.66 3.19 10.32
CA SER A 29 -7.73 2.85 11.25
C SER A 29 -7.71 1.40 11.71
N ILE A 30 -7.06 0.52 10.96
CA ILE A 30 -6.93 -0.90 11.31
C ILE A 30 -5.53 -1.25 11.82
N GLY A 31 -4.75 -0.24 12.18
CA GLY A 31 -3.47 -0.42 12.85
C GLY A 31 -2.25 -0.49 11.94
N LEU A 32 -2.37 -0.09 10.66
CA LEU A 32 -1.25 -0.06 9.73
C LEU A 32 -0.78 1.37 9.53
N ALA A 33 0.44 1.67 9.98
CA ALA A 33 1.02 2.98 9.81
C ALA A 33 1.78 3.05 8.48
N ASN A 34 1.52 4.10 7.70
CA ASN A 34 2.29 4.37 6.49
C ASN A 34 3.63 5.00 6.90
N VAL A 35 4.73 4.32 6.57
CA VAL A 35 6.07 4.80 6.93
C VAL A 35 6.87 5.26 5.73
N GLY A 36 6.35 5.09 4.52
CA GLY A 36 7.04 5.57 3.35
C GLY A 36 6.27 5.40 2.06
N VAL A 37 6.53 6.32 1.15
CA VAL A 37 6.02 6.28 -0.21
C VAL A 37 7.21 6.55 -1.12
N TRP A 38 7.50 5.61 -2.01
CA TRP A 38 8.59 5.77 -2.96
C TRP A 38 8.03 5.71 -4.38
N HIS A 39 8.63 6.49 -5.24
CA HIS A 39 8.25 6.57 -6.64
C HIS A 39 9.50 6.46 -7.47
N THR A 40 9.56 5.47 -8.37
CA THR A 40 10.67 5.35 -9.30
C THR A 40 10.20 5.75 -10.69
N ALA A 41 10.99 6.59 -11.34
CA ALA A 41 10.71 7.06 -12.69
C ALA A 41 11.54 6.32 -13.73
N TRP A 42 12.06 5.14 -13.39
CA TRP A 42 12.87 4.33 -14.30
C TRP A 42 11.98 3.58 -15.27
N GLY A 43 12.27 3.72 -16.55
CA GLY A 43 11.56 3.01 -17.60
C GLY A 43 10.28 3.71 -18.02
N ALA A 44 9.48 3.01 -18.82
CA ALA A 44 8.27 3.54 -19.43
C ALA A 44 7.11 3.69 -18.44
N TYR A 45 7.18 2.99 -17.30
CA TYR A 45 6.09 2.94 -16.32
C TYR A 45 6.62 3.27 -14.93
N PRO A 46 6.13 4.35 -14.31
CA PRO A 46 6.51 4.66 -12.93
C PRO A 46 5.97 3.60 -11.99
N ILE A 47 6.83 3.12 -11.10
CA ILE A 47 6.47 2.15 -10.08
C ILE A 47 6.38 2.88 -8.75
N ARG A 48 5.28 2.68 -8.05
CA ARG A 48 5.09 3.22 -6.72
C ARG A 48 5.21 2.11 -5.68
N LEU A 49 5.89 2.43 -4.59
CA LEU A 49 6.04 1.53 -3.45
C LEU A 49 5.44 2.22 -2.22
N LEU A 50 4.47 1.57 -1.60
CA LEU A 50 3.94 1.99 -0.30
C LEU A 50 4.38 0.99 0.76
N VAL A 51 4.85 1.50 1.90
CA VAL A 51 5.27 0.66 3.01
C VAL A 51 4.40 0.95 4.22
N PHE A 52 3.83 -0.11 4.79
CA PHE A 52 3.02 -0.05 6.01
C PHE A 52 3.61 -0.98 7.05
N ILE A 53 3.57 -0.55 8.31
CA ILE A 53 3.98 -1.38 9.43
C ILE A 53 2.83 -1.52 10.42
N ALA A 54 2.78 -2.68 11.08
CA ALA A 54 1.92 -2.91 12.23
C ALA A 54 2.78 -2.97 13.48
N GLU A 55 2.16 -2.84 14.65
CA GLU A 55 2.89 -2.89 15.93
C GLU A 55 3.58 -4.22 16.14
N ASN A 56 2.97 -5.31 15.66
CA ASN A 56 3.52 -6.66 15.76
C ASN A 56 2.93 -7.55 14.66
N ALA A 57 3.41 -8.80 14.57
CA ALA A 57 2.97 -9.74 13.55
C ALA A 57 1.48 -10.06 13.67
N SER A 58 0.96 -10.16 14.90
CA SER A 58 -0.46 -10.41 15.13
C SER A 58 -1.31 -9.26 14.62
N GLY A 59 -0.88 -8.02 14.85
CA GLY A 59 -1.57 -6.84 14.32
C GLY A 59 -1.59 -6.81 12.81
N MET A 60 -0.49 -7.19 12.18
CA MET A 60 -0.43 -7.28 10.72
C MET A 60 -1.42 -8.31 10.18
N THR A 61 -1.45 -9.49 10.78
CA THR A 61 -2.37 -10.55 10.38
C THR A 61 -3.83 -10.09 10.51
N HIS A 62 -4.18 -9.49 11.65
CA HIS A 62 -5.52 -8.96 11.85
C HIS A 62 -5.90 -7.93 10.81
N ALA A 63 -4.98 -7.02 10.51
CA ALA A 63 -5.25 -5.95 9.54
C ALA A 63 -5.52 -6.52 8.15
N VAL A 64 -4.65 -7.42 7.66
CA VAL A 64 -4.80 -7.93 6.29
C VAL A 64 -5.97 -8.90 6.14
N GLU A 65 -6.45 -9.48 7.23
CA GLU A 65 -7.62 -10.35 7.21
C GLU A 65 -8.93 -9.59 7.42
N SER A 66 -8.88 -8.29 7.69
CA SER A 66 -10.08 -7.50 7.93
C SER A 66 -10.84 -7.22 6.65
N ASP A 67 -12.17 -7.05 6.77
CA ASP A 67 -13.00 -6.66 5.64
C ASP A 67 -12.64 -5.27 5.14
N ALA A 68 -12.27 -4.36 6.03
CA ALA A 68 -11.86 -3.01 5.66
C ALA A 68 -10.65 -3.03 4.73
N PHE A 69 -9.65 -3.87 5.04
CA PHE A 69 -8.49 -4.02 4.17
C PHE A 69 -8.88 -4.64 2.84
N ALA A 70 -9.69 -5.70 2.85
CA ALA A 70 -10.10 -6.37 1.62
C ALA A 70 -10.82 -5.43 0.67
N GLN A 71 -11.71 -4.59 1.20
CA GLN A 71 -12.43 -3.61 0.37
C GLN A 71 -11.50 -2.53 -0.16
N ALA A 72 -10.61 -2.01 0.67
CA ALA A 72 -9.66 -0.99 0.26
C ALA A 72 -8.70 -1.52 -0.81
N GLU A 73 -8.18 -2.73 -0.61
CA GLU A 73 -7.29 -3.37 -1.58
C GLU A 73 -7.99 -3.63 -2.90
N ALA A 74 -9.23 -4.12 -2.87
CA ALA A 74 -10.00 -4.37 -4.08
C ALA A 74 -10.19 -3.09 -4.89
N LYS A 75 -10.48 -1.98 -4.22
CA LYS A 75 -10.66 -0.70 -4.88
C LYS A 75 -9.35 -0.19 -5.46
N LEU A 76 -8.24 -0.33 -4.72
CA LEU A 76 -6.92 0.06 -5.23
C LEU A 76 -6.58 -0.69 -6.51
N LYS A 77 -6.86 -1.99 -6.55
CA LYS A 77 -6.57 -2.81 -7.73
C LYS A 77 -7.31 -2.36 -8.99
N THR A 78 -8.44 -1.68 -8.83
CA THR A 78 -9.16 -1.13 -9.99
C THR A 78 -8.51 0.12 -10.56
N LEU A 79 -7.64 0.77 -9.80
CA LEU A 79 -7.03 2.05 -10.16
C LEU A 79 -5.58 1.91 -10.60
N VAL A 80 -4.97 0.74 -10.41
CA VAL A 80 -3.56 0.51 -10.68
C VAL A 80 -3.37 -0.77 -11.48
N SER A 81 -2.16 -0.98 -12.01
CA SER A 81 -1.78 -2.22 -12.70
C SER A 81 -0.55 -2.82 -12.07
N GLU A 82 -0.30 -4.08 -12.36
CA GLU A 82 0.88 -4.81 -11.85
C GLU A 82 0.96 -4.77 -10.32
N TYR A 83 -0.18 -4.91 -9.65
CA TYR A 83 -0.26 -4.85 -8.19
C TYR A 83 0.39 -6.07 -7.56
N SER A 84 1.24 -5.83 -6.56
CA SER A 84 1.88 -6.88 -5.78
C SER A 84 1.90 -6.48 -4.31
N ARG A 85 1.59 -7.43 -3.44
CA ARG A 85 1.64 -7.25 -1.99
C ARG A 85 2.58 -8.26 -1.40
N ARG A 86 3.51 -7.79 -0.55
CA ARG A 86 4.42 -8.65 0.19
C ARG A 86 4.38 -8.28 1.66
N ILE A 87 4.32 -9.30 2.51
CA ILE A 87 4.41 -9.11 3.96
C ILE A 87 5.74 -9.68 4.39
N VAL A 88 6.58 -8.80 4.96
CA VAL A 88 7.90 -9.19 5.44
C VAL A 88 7.99 -8.83 6.92
N PRO A 89 8.75 -9.60 7.74
CA PRO A 89 8.97 -9.23 9.12
C PRO A 89 9.72 -7.90 9.21
N PHE A 90 9.29 -7.04 10.13
CA PHE A 90 10.04 -5.83 10.43
C PHE A 90 11.12 -6.16 11.45
N ASP A 91 12.37 -5.95 11.06
CA ASP A 91 13.52 -6.10 11.93
C ASP A 91 14.20 -4.74 12.03
N PRO A 92 14.39 -4.17 13.24
CA PRO A 92 15.06 -2.89 13.39
C PRO A 92 16.45 -2.81 12.76
N GLY A 93 17.12 -3.95 12.59
CA GLY A 93 18.40 -4.01 11.88
C GLY A 93 18.29 -4.18 10.39
N PHE A 94 17.09 -4.34 9.87
CA PHE A 94 16.85 -4.57 8.44
C PHE A 94 16.72 -3.23 7.71
N GLN A 95 17.43 -3.11 6.60
CA GLN A 95 17.34 -1.94 5.75
C GLN A 95 16.71 -2.32 4.41
N PHE A 96 15.70 -1.58 4.03
CA PHE A 96 15.03 -1.79 2.76
C PHE A 96 15.83 -1.24 1.59
#